data_f852497ff9904d9488cc2f8b0f899805
#
_entry.id   f852497ff9904d9488cc2f8b0f899805
#
_cell.length_a   1.000
_cell.length_b   1.000
_cell.length_c   1.000
_cell.angle_alpha   90.00
_cell.angle_beta   90.00
_cell.angle_gamma   90.00
#
_symmetry.space_group_name_H-M   'P 1'
#
loop_
_entity.id
_entity.type
_entity.pdbx_description
1 polymer ?
#
loop_
_entity_poly.entity_id
_entity_poly.type
_entity_poly.pdbx_seq_one_letter_code
_entity_poly.pdbx_strand_id
1 'polypeptide(L)'
;PETFGTVLDDFMNYEIVTLDDISEKIDYGLTTSATSSDTGIKFLRITDIQENGVDWQSVPFCECSEKDLKQYSLARGDIVFARTGATTGKSFLIKDTPEKTVFASYLIRVRANQKLVDPDFLSCFFQTPQYWQQISDSAVGAAQVGVNGSKLAELKLPLPPLTEQKRIASLLARADHLRHLRRTAHDLSDSLLQSVFLEMFGDIAVNPKGWDIATLEDLETDFIYGTSQKCFSEPKGLP
;
A
#
# COMPACT_ATOMS: atom_id res chain seq x y z
N PRO A 1 21.46 -17.50 -17.68
CA PRO A 1 21.20 -16.22 -17.05
C PRO A 1 20.63 -15.31 -18.14
N GLU A 2 19.31 -15.40 -18.33
CA GLU A 2 18.58 -14.45 -19.16
C GLU A 2 18.65 -13.11 -18.45
N THR A 3 19.26 -12.16 -19.10
CA THR A 3 19.56 -10.85 -18.56
C THR A 3 18.27 -10.06 -18.38
N PHE A 4 18.15 -9.31 -17.30
CA PHE A 4 17.05 -8.38 -16.99
C PHE A 4 16.68 -7.45 -18.17
N GLY A 5 17.58 -7.25 -19.13
CA GLY A 5 17.36 -6.50 -20.37
C GLY A 5 16.33 -7.13 -21.30
N THR A 6 16.32 -8.44 -21.46
CA THR A 6 15.39 -9.16 -22.37
C THR A 6 13.94 -9.08 -21.87
N VAL A 7 13.73 -9.05 -20.56
CA VAL A 7 12.36 -8.94 -19.97
C VAL A 7 11.78 -7.54 -20.18
N LEU A 8 12.61 -6.49 -20.16
CA LEU A 8 12.17 -5.12 -20.43
C LEU A 8 11.85 -4.89 -21.93
N ASP A 9 12.60 -5.50 -22.83
CA ASP A 9 12.38 -5.41 -24.27
C ASP A 9 11.08 -6.13 -24.71
N ASP A 10 10.73 -7.24 -24.05
CA ASP A 10 9.46 -7.92 -24.29
C ASP A 10 8.23 -7.09 -23.84
N PHE A 11 8.36 -6.29 -22.79
CA PHE A 11 7.29 -5.35 -22.35
C PHE A 11 7.02 -4.23 -23.36
N MET A 12 8.00 -3.87 -24.19
CA MET A 12 7.88 -2.82 -25.22
C MET A 12 7.10 -3.27 -26.46
N ASN A 13 6.82 -4.55 -26.60
CA ASN A 13 6.15 -5.13 -27.79
C ASN A 13 4.64 -5.36 -27.61
N TYR A 14 4.06 -5.06 -26.45
CA TYR A 14 2.62 -5.24 -26.25
C TYR A 14 1.81 -4.05 -26.77
N GLU A 15 0.59 -4.33 -27.19
CA GLU A 15 -0.37 -3.30 -27.58
C GLU A 15 -0.60 -2.35 -26.39
N ILE A 16 -0.59 -1.05 -26.66
CA ILE A 16 -0.90 -0.02 -25.67
C ILE A 16 -2.40 0.28 -25.77
N VAL A 17 -3.10 0.08 -24.69
CA VAL A 17 -4.54 0.34 -24.56
C VAL A 17 -4.81 1.40 -23.51
N THR A 18 -6.00 1.98 -23.52
CA THR A 18 -6.46 2.86 -22.43
C THR A 18 -7.13 2.03 -21.32
N LEU A 19 -7.20 2.58 -20.13
CA LEU A 19 -7.91 1.93 -19.03
C LEU A 19 -9.41 1.80 -19.33
N ASP A 20 -9.97 2.74 -20.10
CA ASP A 20 -11.37 2.67 -20.57
C ASP A 20 -11.62 1.45 -21.44
N ASP A 21 -10.73 1.15 -22.38
CA ASP A 21 -10.84 0.02 -23.31
C ASP A 21 -10.96 -1.34 -22.60
N ILE A 22 -10.40 -1.46 -21.41
CA ILE A 22 -10.33 -2.70 -20.63
C ILE A 22 -11.18 -2.67 -19.35
N SER A 23 -12.00 -1.63 -19.18
CA SER A 23 -12.89 -1.48 -18.02
C SER A 23 -14.35 -1.70 -18.41
N GLU A 24 -15.10 -2.38 -17.55
CA GLU A 24 -16.55 -2.45 -17.67
C GLU A 24 -17.21 -1.18 -17.13
N LYS A 25 -16.55 -0.54 -16.15
CA LYS A 25 -17.09 0.63 -15.47
C LYS A 25 -16.01 1.41 -14.74
N ILE A 26 -16.07 2.74 -14.87
CA ILE A 26 -15.30 3.69 -14.07
C ILE A 26 -16.30 4.65 -13.45
N ASP A 27 -16.51 4.58 -12.14
CA ASP A 27 -17.54 5.39 -11.48
C ASP A 27 -17.12 5.87 -10.07
N TYR A 28 -17.81 6.90 -9.61
CA TYR A 28 -17.65 7.47 -8.27
C TYR A 28 -18.55 6.73 -7.28
N GLY A 29 -18.14 6.74 -6.00
CA GLY A 29 -18.90 6.14 -4.93
C GLY A 29 -20.11 6.97 -4.49
N LEU A 30 -20.81 6.42 -3.51
CA LEU A 30 -22.02 7.00 -2.93
C LEU A 30 -21.68 8.21 -2.04
N THR A 31 -22.49 9.27 -2.18
CA THR A 31 -22.43 10.42 -1.26
C THR A 31 -23.47 10.21 -0.17
N THR A 32 -23.02 9.75 0.99
CA THR A 32 -23.82 9.55 2.19
C THR A 32 -22.97 9.74 3.43
N SER A 33 -23.57 9.76 4.60
CA SER A 33 -22.87 9.85 5.88
C SER A 33 -22.58 8.47 6.45
N ALA A 34 -21.38 8.29 7.01
CA ALA A 34 -21.04 7.10 7.77
C ALA A 34 -21.76 7.11 9.14
N THR A 35 -22.18 5.94 9.59
CA THR A 35 -22.75 5.72 10.93
C THR A 35 -22.02 4.57 11.63
N SER A 36 -21.95 4.64 12.96
CA SER A 36 -21.48 3.54 13.80
C SER A 36 -22.55 2.48 14.07
N SER A 37 -23.82 2.81 13.83
CA SER A 37 -24.94 1.89 13.99
C SER A 37 -24.92 0.85 12.87
N ASP A 38 -25.06 -0.42 13.23
CA ASP A 38 -25.10 -1.51 12.26
C ASP A 38 -26.39 -1.45 11.42
N THR A 39 -26.25 -1.06 10.17
CA THR A 39 -27.32 -1.04 9.17
C THR A 39 -27.26 -2.27 8.26
N GLY A 40 -26.29 -3.15 8.45
CA GLY A 40 -26.01 -4.28 7.58
C GLY A 40 -25.29 -3.93 6.27
N ILE A 41 -24.95 -2.64 6.02
CA ILE A 41 -24.29 -2.17 4.81
C ILE A 41 -22.99 -1.47 5.19
N LYS A 42 -21.85 -2.05 4.85
CA LYS A 42 -20.53 -1.48 5.07
C LYS A 42 -20.25 -0.33 4.09
N PHE A 43 -19.60 0.74 4.57
CA PHE A 43 -19.29 1.94 3.81
C PHE A 43 -17.79 2.19 3.77
N LEU A 44 -17.13 1.72 2.71
CA LEU A 44 -15.69 1.86 2.54
C LEU A 44 -15.30 3.32 2.25
N ARG A 45 -14.45 3.89 3.09
CA ARG A 45 -13.88 5.22 2.92
C ARG A 45 -12.38 5.12 2.64
N ILE A 46 -11.79 6.20 2.16
CA ILE A 46 -10.34 6.29 1.92
C ILE A 46 -9.52 6.03 3.20
N THR A 47 -10.03 6.45 4.35
CA THR A 47 -9.39 6.29 5.66
C THR A 47 -9.38 4.86 6.17
N ASP A 48 -10.22 4.01 5.62
CA ASP A 48 -10.35 2.60 6.03
C ASP A 48 -9.37 1.70 5.26
N ILE A 49 -8.72 2.26 4.21
CA ILE A 49 -7.72 1.55 3.39
C ILE A 49 -6.33 1.80 3.99
N GLN A 50 -5.71 0.74 4.51
CA GLN A 50 -4.38 0.76 5.11
C GLN A 50 -3.36 0.04 4.21
N GLU A 51 -2.06 0.11 4.55
CA GLU A 51 -1.00 -0.56 3.78
C GLU A 51 -1.20 -2.08 3.70
N ASN A 52 -1.73 -2.68 4.75
CA ASN A 52 -1.95 -4.13 4.84
C ASN A 52 -3.34 -4.58 4.35
N GLY A 53 -4.17 -3.68 3.85
CA GLY A 53 -5.53 -3.98 3.41
C GLY A 53 -6.62 -3.20 4.14
N VAL A 54 -7.83 -3.74 4.14
CA VAL A 54 -8.99 -3.17 4.84
C VAL A 54 -9.37 -4.09 5.99
N ASP A 55 -9.38 -3.54 7.21
CA ASP A 55 -10.01 -4.21 8.34
C ASP A 55 -11.54 -4.00 8.27
N TRP A 56 -12.23 -4.96 7.68
CA TRP A 56 -13.67 -4.89 7.48
C TRP A 56 -14.48 -4.83 8.79
N GLN A 57 -13.91 -5.19 9.93
CA GLN A 57 -14.60 -5.07 11.21
C GLN A 57 -14.71 -3.58 11.62
N SER A 58 -13.66 -2.81 11.39
CA SER A 58 -13.59 -1.39 11.73
C SER A 58 -14.28 -0.47 10.69
N VAL A 59 -14.56 -0.96 9.47
CA VAL A 59 -15.28 -0.16 8.46
C VAL A 59 -16.68 0.18 8.97
N PRO A 60 -17.06 1.48 8.95
CA PRO A 60 -18.38 1.90 9.41
C PRO A 60 -19.49 1.44 8.47
N PHE A 61 -20.72 1.71 8.89
CA PHE A 61 -21.91 1.43 8.13
C PHE A 61 -22.47 2.69 7.47
N CYS A 62 -23.43 2.54 6.58
CA CYS A 62 -24.24 3.64 6.07
C CYS A 62 -25.66 3.17 5.79
N GLU A 63 -26.55 4.16 5.63
CA GLU A 63 -27.87 3.94 5.08
C GLU A 63 -27.87 4.27 3.59
N CYS A 64 -28.42 3.38 2.77
CA CYS A 64 -28.63 3.63 1.36
C CYS A 64 -29.86 2.85 0.83
N SER A 65 -30.38 3.30 -0.30
CA SER A 65 -31.49 2.60 -0.96
C SER A 65 -31.00 1.29 -1.59
N GLU A 66 -31.92 0.35 -1.85
CA GLU A 66 -31.58 -0.86 -2.61
C GLU A 66 -31.03 -0.57 -4.01
N LYS A 67 -31.48 0.54 -4.61
CA LYS A 67 -30.97 1.02 -5.90
C LYS A 67 -29.51 1.43 -5.78
N ASP A 68 -29.17 2.20 -4.74
CA ASP A 68 -27.80 2.64 -4.48
C ASP A 68 -26.91 1.46 -4.12
N LEU A 69 -27.40 0.52 -3.31
CA LEU A 69 -26.67 -0.70 -2.99
C LEU A 69 -26.29 -1.47 -4.25
N LYS A 70 -27.23 -1.65 -5.20
CA LYS A 70 -26.94 -2.31 -6.49
C LYS A 70 -25.94 -1.53 -7.35
N GLN A 71 -26.03 -0.20 -7.35
CA GLN A 71 -25.19 0.66 -8.18
C GLN A 71 -23.75 0.75 -7.63
N TYR A 72 -23.59 0.90 -6.32
CA TYR A 72 -22.32 1.19 -5.66
C TYR A 72 -21.73 -0.01 -4.92
N SER A 73 -22.29 -1.20 -5.08
CA SER A 73 -21.74 -2.40 -4.47
C SER A 73 -20.32 -2.70 -4.96
N LEU A 74 -19.42 -2.95 -4.03
CA LEU A 74 -18.10 -3.48 -4.32
C LEU A 74 -18.14 -4.99 -4.50
N ALA A 75 -17.30 -5.46 -5.40
CA ALA A 75 -17.10 -6.88 -5.64
C ALA A 75 -15.60 -7.20 -5.66
N ARG A 76 -15.27 -8.47 -5.49
CA ARG A 76 -13.90 -8.95 -5.66
C ARG A 76 -13.41 -8.63 -7.08
N GLY A 77 -12.21 -8.07 -7.18
CA GLY A 77 -11.60 -7.65 -8.45
C GLY A 77 -11.89 -6.19 -8.81
N ASP A 78 -12.76 -5.48 -8.08
CA ASP A 78 -12.88 -4.03 -8.21
C ASP A 78 -11.59 -3.36 -7.68
N ILE A 79 -11.15 -2.29 -8.36
CA ILE A 79 -10.01 -1.48 -7.91
C ILE A 79 -10.53 -0.10 -7.56
N VAL A 80 -10.26 0.36 -6.34
CA VAL A 80 -10.68 1.68 -5.88
C VAL A 80 -9.48 2.62 -5.82
N PHE A 81 -9.69 3.88 -6.21
CA PHE A 81 -8.67 4.92 -6.26
C PHE A 81 -9.01 6.06 -5.33
N ALA A 82 -8.01 6.56 -4.63
CA ALA A 82 -8.12 7.77 -3.85
C ALA A 82 -8.20 8.99 -4.78
N ARG A 83 -9.31 9.73 -4.72
CA ARG A 83 -9.57 10.88 -5.58
C ARG A 83 -8.80 12.13 -5.16
N THR A 84 -8.67 12.38 -3.87
CA THR A 84 -8.17 13.63 -3.30
C THR A 84 -7.34 13.40 -2.03
N GLY A 85 -6.59 14.40 -1.62
CA GLY A 85 -5.78 14.39 -0.40
C GLY A 85 -4.37 13.82 -0.61
N ALA A 86 -3.67 13.54 0.48
CA ALA A 86 -2.29 13.04 0.47
C ALA A 86 -2.12 11.66 -0.19
N THR A 87 -3.21 10.93 -0.37
CA THR A 87 -3.23 9.60 -1.01
C THR A 87 -3.75 9.62 -2.43
N THR A 88 -3.94 10.81 -3.03
CA THR A 88 -4.45 10.95 -4.41
C THR A 88 -3.69 10.04 -5.37
N GLY A 89 -4.42 9.27 -6.18
CA GLY A 89 -3.86 8.32 -7.13
C GLY A 89 -3.50 6.95 -6.55
N LYS A 90 -3.44 6.78 -5.22
CA LYS A 90 -3.26 5.43 -4.65
C LYS A 90 -4.44 4.54 -5.01
N SER A 91 -4.14 3.34 -5.45
CA SER A 91 -5.11 2.31 -5.81
C SER A 91 -5.14 1.19 -4.78
N PHE A 92 -6.29 0.55 -4.65
CA PHE A 92 -6.45 -0.63 -3.80
C PHE A 92 -7.34 -1.66 -4.49
N LEU A 93 -6.85 -2.89 -4.65
CA LEU A 93 -7.59 -4.02 -5.21
C LEU A 93 -8.45 -4.67 -4.12
N ILE A 94 -9.73 -4.77 -4.36
CA ILE A 94 -10.68 -5.48 -3.49
C ILE A 94 -10.52 -6.98 -3.69
N LYS A 95 -9.78 -7.63 -2.79
CA LYS A 95 -9.57 -9.10 -2.81
C LYS A 95 -10.69 -9.85 -2.10
N ASP A 96 -11.25 -9.23 -1.09
CA ASP A 96 -12.36 -9.74 -0.31
C ASP A 96 -13.20 -8.59 0.21
N THR A 97 -14.52 -8.82 0.38
CA THR A 97 -15.45 -7.79 0.86
C THR A 97 -16.69 -8.45 1.46
N PRO A 98 -17.27 -7.90 2.53
CA PRO A 98 -18.61 -8.29 2.98
C PRO A 98 -19.64 -8.14 1.88
N GLU A 99 -20.67 -9.00 1.90
CA GLU A 99 -21.67 -9.10 0.82
C GLU A 99 -22.35 -7.77 0.49
N LYS A 100 -22.65 -6.97 1.52
CA LYS A 100 -23.28 -5.65 1.37
C LYS A 100 -22.27 -4.55 1.70
N THR A 101 -21.45 -4.20 0.73
CA THR A 101 -20.45 -3.15 0.87
C THR A 101 -20.59 -2.14 -0.26
N VAL A 102 -20.67 -0.85 0.08
CA VAL A 102 -20.61 0.27 -0.86
C VAL A 102 -19.38 1.13 -0.55
N PHE A 103 -19.02 2.03 -1.46
CA PHE A 103 -17.84 2.89 -1.31
C PHE A 103 -18.20 4.37 -1.40
N ALA A 104 -17.43 5.20 -0.73
CA ALA A 104 -17.66 6.63 -0.62
C ALA A 104 -17.28 7.39 -1.90
N SER A 105 -17.91 8.55 -2.15
CA SER A 105 -17.70 9.41 -3.32
C SER A 105 -16.28 10.00 -3.43
N TYR A 106 -15.47 9.92 -2.38
CA TYR A 106 -14.05 10.26 -2.41
C TYR A 106 -13.17 9.15 -3.03
N LEU A 107 -13.78 8.01 -3.35
CA LEU A 107 -13.14 6.92 -4.09
C LEU A 107 -13.73 6.86 -5.50
N ILE A 108 -12.89 6.44 -6.46
CA ILE A 108 -13.30 6.10 -7.82
C ILE A 108 -13.07 4.61 -7.97
N ARG A 109 -14.10 3.87 -8.41
CA ARG A 109 -13.97 2.46 -8.71
C ARG A 109 -13.67 2.25 -10.18
N VAL A 110 -12.74 1.36 -10.48
CA VAL A 110 -12.51 0.75 -11.78
C VAL A 110 -12.91 -0.72 -11.68
N ARG A 111 -13.88 -1.13 -12.46
CA ARG A 111 -14.26 -2.53 -12.63
C ARG A 111 -13.66 -3.03 -13.92
N ALA A 112 -12.67 -3.88 -13.82
CA ALA A 112 -11.95 -4.43 -14.96
C ALA A 112 -12.84 -5.43 -15.74
N ASN A 113 -12.74 -5.38 -17.07
CA ASN A 113 -13.28 -6.44 -17.92
C ASN A 113 -12.37 -7.67 -17.83
N GLN A 114 -12.72 -8.61 -16.99
CA GLN A 114 -11.91 -9.80 -16.70
C GLN A 114 -11.72 -10.74 -17.90
N LYS A 115 -12.40 -10.48 -19.03
CA LYS A 115 -12.14 -11.18 -20.30
C LYS A 115 -10.91 -10.63 -21.01
N LEU A 116 -10.49 -9.40 -20.71
CA LEU A 116 -9.39 -8.69 -21.33
C LEU A 116 -8.21 -8.50 -20.39
N VAL A 117 -8.47 -8.21 -19.11
CA VAL A 117 -7.43 -7.89 -18.15
C VAL A 117 -7.65 -8.59 -16.80
N ASP A 118 -6.56 -9.08 -16.24
CA ASP A 118 -6.53 -9.65 -14.89
C ASP A 118 -6.44 -8.53 -13.84
N PRO A 119 -7.34 -8.47 -12.84
CA PRO A 119 -7.34 -7.40 -11.83
C PRO A 119 -6.06 -7.34 -10.98
N ASP A 120 -5.43 -8.48 -10.68
CA ASP A 120 -4.17 -8.51 -9.94
C ASP A 120 -3.03 -7.92 -10.78
N PHE A 121 -2.96 -8.24 -12.08
CA PHE A 121 -2.01 -7.62 -13.01
C PHE A 121 -2.23 -6.11 -13.10
N LEU A 122 -3.48 -5.67 -13.26
CA LEU A 122 -3.83 -4.26 -13.34
C LEU A 122 -3.45 -3.52 -12.04
N SER A 123 -3.70 -4.12 -10.89
CA SER A 123 -3.26 -3.59 -9.60
C SER A 123 -1.73 -3.43 -9.50
N CYS A 124 -0.96 -4.35 -10.06
CA CYS A 124 0.49 -4.24 -10.13
C CYS A 124 0.93 -3.06 -11.01
N PHE A 125 0.27 -2.85 -12.15
CA PHE A 125 0.56 -1.71 -13.03
C PHE A 125 0.39 -0.38 -12.29
N PHE A 126 -0.63 -0.20 -11.47
CA PHE A 126 -0.86 1.02 -10.70
C PHE A 126 0.16 1.29 -9.58
N GLN A 127 1.12 0.41 -9.39
CA GLN A 127 2.27 0.61 -8.49
C GLN A 127 3.55 1.01 -9.25
N THR A 128 3.52 1.01 -10.58
CA THR A 128 4.69 1.28 -11.41
C THR A 128 5.03 2.77 -11.50
N PRO A 129 6.31 3.12 -11.74
CA PRO A 129 6.70 4.51 -12.05
C PRO A 129 5.96 5.09 -13.26
N GLN A 130 5.65 4.27 -14.27
CA GLN A 130 4.92 4.69 -15.47
C GLN A 130 3.51 5.17 -15.16
N TYR A 131 2.81 4.49 -14.28
CA TYR A 131 1.51 4.94 -13.79
C TYR A 131 1.63 6.28 -13.07
N TRP A 132 2.55 6.39 -12.12
CA TRP A 132 2.74 7.62 -11.34
C TRP A 132 3.18 8.80 -12.19
N GLN A 133 3.96 8.58 -13.25
CA GLN A 133 4.30 9.61 -14.22
C GLN A 133 3.04 10.15 -14.90
N GLN A 134 2.15 9.30 -15.40
CA GLN A 134 0.90 9.70 -16.05
C GLN A 134 -0.01 10.48 -15.08
N ILE A 135 -0.10 10.04 -13.81
CA ILE A 135 -0.85 10.78 -12.77
C ILE A 135 -0.25 12.17 -12.53
N SER A 136 1.09 12.27 -12.44
CA SER A 136 1.79 13.53 -12.21
C SER A 136 1.64 14.49 -13.40
N ASP A 137 1.78 13.99 -14.61
CA ASP A 137 1.65 14.79 -15.84
C ASP A 137 0.23 15.35 -15.98
N SER A 138 -0.78 14.57 -15.58
CA SER A 138 -2.18 14.99 -15.58
C SER A 138 -2.51 16.03 -14.49
N ALA A 139 -1.61 16.24 -13.53
CA ALA A 139 -1.75 17.22 -12.45
C ALA A 139 -1.16 18.58 -12.78
N VAL A 140 -0.32 18.69 -13.82
CA VAL A 140 0.33 19.94 -14.23
C VAL A 140 -0.72 20.96 -14.69
N GLY A 141 -0.74 22.12 -14.04
CA GLY A 141 -1.68 23.22 -14.33
C GLY A 141 -2.98 23.23 -13.52
N ALA A 142 -3.20 22.26 -12.64
CA ALA A 142 -4.36 22.25 -11.74
C ALA A 142 -3.98 22.86 -10.36
N ALA A 143 -4.81 23.75 -9.84
CA ALA A 143 -4.64 24.37 -8.52
C ALA A 143 -4.71 23.34 -7.38
N GLN A 144 -5.26 22.16 -7.63
CA GLN A 144 -5.35 21.03 -6.70
C GLN A 144 -5.11 19.73 -7.45
N VAL A 145 -4.10 18.96 -7.01
CA VAL A 145 -3.85 17.63 -7.53
C VAL A 145 -5.04 16.74 -7.18
N GLY A 146 -5.75 16.31 -8.21
CA GLY A 146 -6.91 15.43 -8.05
C GLY A 146 -7.00 14.46 -9.23
N VAL A 147 -7.32 13.21 -8.92
CA VAL A 147 -7.66 12.20 -9.92
C VAL A 147 -9.17 12.18 -10.12
N ASN A 148 -9.60 12.12 -11.36
CA ASN A 148 -11.02 11.97 -11.72
C ASN A 148 -11.21 10.78 -12.67
N GLY A 149 -12.47 10.38 -12.88
CA GLY A 149 -12.78 9.22 -13.72
C GLY A 149 -12.28 9.35 -15.16
N SER A 150 -12.37 10.54 -15.76
CA SER A 150 -11.90 10.77 -17.13
C SER A 150 -10.37 10.63 -17.25
N LYS A 151 -9.62 11.17 -16.29
CA LYS A 151 -8.15 11.01 -16.26
C LYS A 151 -7.73 9.55 -16.07
N LEU A 152 -8.47 8.80 -15.24
CA LEU A 152 -8.22 7.36 -15.10
C LEU A 152 -8.54 6.63 -16.42
N ALA A 153 -9.63 6.95 -17.07
CA ALA A 153 -10.04 6.35 -18.34
C ALA A 153 -8.94 6.47 -19.43
N GLU A 154 -8.26 7.61 -19.48
CA GLU A 154 -7.20 7.93 -20.45
C GLU A 154 -5.83 7.30 -20.12
N LEU A 155 -5.65 6.67 -18.97
CA LEU A 155 -4.39 6.02 -18.61
C LEU A 155 -4.01 4.95 -19.61
N LYS A 156 -2.77 4.97 -20.06
CA LYS A 156 -2.22 4.04 -21.05
C LYS A 156 -1.39 2.97 -20.37
N LEU A 157 -1.61 1.73 -20.78
CA LEU A 157 -0.87 0.59 -20.27
C LEU A 157 -0.62 -0.47 -21.35
N PRO A 158 0.49 -1.23 -21.27
CA PRO A 158 0.70 -2.37 -22.12
C PRO A 158 -0.24 -3.51 -21.72
N LEU A 159 -0.85 -4.17 -22.70
CA LEU A 159 -1.78 -5.28 -22.48
C LEU A 159 -1.22 -6.60 -23.02
N PRO A 160 -0.48 -7.35 -22.21
CA PRO A 160 -0.08 -8.72 -22.56
C PRO A 160 -1.28 -9.65 -22.71
N PRO A 161 -1.13 -10.84 -23.34
CA PRO A 161 -2.15 -11.89 -23.28
C PRO A 161 -2.50 -12.27 -21.84
N LEU A 162 -3.76 -12.64 -21.55
CA LEU A 162 -4.23 -12.97 -20.19
C LEU A 162 -3.38 -14.01 -19.47
N THR A 163 -2.83 -14.99 -20.19
CA THR A 163 -1.92 -16.00 -19.63
C THR A 163 -0.66 -15.36 -19.06
N GLU A 164 -0.11 -14.40 -19.77
CA GLU A 164 1.10 -13.67 -19.35
C GLU A 164 0.79 -12.70 -18.21
N GLN A 165 -0.35 -11.99 -18.26
CA GLN A 165 -0.80 -11.14 -17.15
C GLN A 165 -0.88 -11.94 -15.83
N LYS A 166 -1.53 -13.11 -15.84
CA LYS A 166 -1.62 -13.99 -14.67
C LYS A 166 -0.27 -14.50 -14.19
N ARG A 167 0.64 -14.81 -15.15
CA ARG A 167 2.01 -15.22 -14.81
C ARG A 167 2.76 -14.10 -14.09
N ILE A 168 2.69 -12.87 -14.60
CA ILE A 168 3.33 -11.70 -14.01
C ILE A 168 2.74 -11.43 -12.62
N ALA A 169 1.42 -11.35 -12.51
CA ALA A 169 0.73 -11.12 -11.23
C ALA A 169 1.11 -12.18 -10.18
N SER A 170 1.13 -13.45 -10.55
CA SER A 170 1.53 -14.55 -9.67
C SER A 170 2.99 -14.43 -9.20
N LEU A 171 3.92 -14.09 -10.08
CA LEU A 171 5.33 -13.90 -9.72
C LEU A 171 5.51 -12.73 -8.74
N LEU A 172 4.85 -11.59 -9.02
CA LEU A 172 4.91 -10.42 -8.16
C LEU A 172 4.26 -10.68 -6.80
N ALA A 173 3.11 -11.36 -6.76
CA ALA A 173 2.47 -11.74 -5.51
C ALA A 173 3.35 -12.66 -4.65
N ARG A 174 4.07 -13.60 -5.27
CA ARG A 174 5.05 -14.46 -4.57
C ARG A 174 6.23 -13.66 -4.03
N ALA A 175 6.74 -12.71 -4.81
CA ALA A 175 7.83 -11.85 -4.37
C ALA A 175 7.40 -10.98 -3.18
N ASP A 176 6.22 -10.39 -3.22
CA ASP A 176 5.68 -9.59 -2.11
C ASP A 176 5.43 -10.44 -0.86
N HIS A 177 4.91 -11.65 -1.02
CA HIS A 177 4.74 -12.59 0.09
C HIS A 177 6.08 -12.91 0.77
N LEU A 178 7.14 -13.19 -0.02
CA LEU A 178 8.48 -13.43 0.52
C LEU A 178 9.06 -12.22 1.24
N ARG A 179 8.84 -11.01 0.70
CA ARG A 179 9.25 -9.75 1.36
C ARG A 179 8.53 -9.56 2.70
N HIS A 180 7.23 -9.85 2.74
CA HIS A 180 6.45 -9.78 3.96
C HIS A 180 6.95 -10.79 5.00
N LEU A 181 7.14 -12.06 4.63
CA LEU A 181 7.68 -13.09 5.52
C LEU A 181 9.06 -12.70 6.07
N ARG A 182 9.93 -12.14 5.23
CA ARG A 182 11.26 -11.67 5.68
C ARG A 182 11.14 -10.54 6.70
N ARG A 183 10.24 -9.57 6.49
CA ARG A 183 10.00 -8.50 7.46
C ARG A 183 9.50 -9.07 8.79
N THR A 184 8.49 -9.93 8.73
CA THR A 184 7.95 -10.59 9.93
C THR A 184 9.01 -11.39 10.69
N ALA A 185 9.87 -12.12 9.97
CA ALA A 185 10.97 -12.87 10.60
C ALA A 185 11.97 -11.95 11.29
N HIS A 186 12.27 -10.79 10.69
CA HIS A 186 13.13 -9.78 11.31
C HIS A 186 12.51 -9.22 12.59
N ASP A 187 11.24 -8.80 12.53
CA ASP A 187 10.51 -8.25 13.69
C ASP A 187 10.40 -9.26 14.83
N LEU A 188 10.17 -10.54 14.50
CA LEU A 188 10.16 -11.64 15.48
C LEU A 188 11.54 -11.87 16.10
N SER A 189 12.63 -11.77 15.31
CA SER A 189 13.99 -11.91 15.83
C SER A 189 14.34 -10.79 16.81
N ASP A 190 13.94 -9.55 16.49
CA ASP A 190 14.17 -8.41 17.38
C ASP A 190 13.37 -8.55 18.68
N SER A 191 12.09 -8.96 18.57
CA SER A 191 11.25 -9.20 19.75
C SER A 191 11.75 -10.36 20.62
N LEU A 192 12.37 -11.38 20.01
CA LEU A 192 12.96 -12.51 20.74
C LEU A 192 14.10 -12.05 21.64
N LEU A 193 15.00 -11.20 21.12
CA LEU A 193 16.12 -10.67 21.91
C LEU A 193 15.64 -9.91 23.14
N GLN A 194 14.62 -9.07 22.96
CA GLN A 194 14.00 -8.33 24.07
C GLN A 194 13.34 -9.27 25.07
N SER A 195 12.62 -10.29 24.60
CA SER A 195 11.95 -11.27 25.45
C SER A 195 12.94 -12.11 26.26
N VAL A 196 13.99 -12.59 25.62
CA VAL A 196 15.08 -13.33 26.30
C VAL A 196 15.77 -12.46 27.35
N PHE A 197 16.04 -11.20 27.03
CA PHE A 197 16.62 -10.27 28.01
C PHE A 197 15.70 -10.09 29.23
N LEU A 198 14.41 -9.84 28.99
CA LEU A 198 13.43 -9.70 30.07
C LEU A 198 13.23 -11.01 30.89
N GLU A 199 13.31 -12.17 30.24
CA GLU A 199 13.26 -13.48 30.93
C GLU A 199 14.49 -13.69 31.81
N MET A 200 15.69 -13.36 31.30
CA MET A 200 16.94 -13.54 32.02
C MET A 200 17.10 -12.56 33.18
N PHE A 201 16.80 -11.29 32.95
CA PHE A 201 17.10 -10.21 33.89
C PHE A 201 15.87 -9.65 34.61
N GLY A 202 14.68 -9.86 34.07
CA GLY A 202 13.44 -9.23 34.54
C GLY A 202 13.30 -7.81 34.00
N ASP A 203 12.20 -7.16 34.37
CA ASP A 203 12.01 -5.74 34.10
C ASP A 203 12.97 -4.91 34.97
N ILE A 204 13.89 -4.22 34.34
CA ILE A 204 14.95 -3.43 35.00
C ILE A 204 14.34 -2.35 35.92
N ALA A 205 13.20 -1.76 35.54
CA ALA A 205 12.56 -0.73 36.33
C ALA A 205 11.99 -1.26 37.66
N VAL A 206 11.57 -2.53 37.68
CA VAL A 206 10.97 -3.17 38.87
C VAL A 206 11.99 -4.03 39.62
N ASN A 207 13.06 -4.47 38.95
CA ASN A 207 14.08 -5.37 39.45
C ASN A 207 13.53 -6.59 40.22
N PRO A 208 12.65 -7.38 39.60
CA PRO A 208 11.92 -8.46 40.31
C PRO A 208 12.85 -9.60 40.74
N LYS A 209 14.05 -9.68 40.18
CA LYS A 209 15.06 -10.69 40.53
C LYS A 209 16.04 -10.25 41.59
N GLY A 210 15.96 -8.98 42.04
CA GLY A 210 16.78 -8.44 43.12
C GLY A 210 18.25 -8.33 42.77
N TRP A 211 18.60 -7.99 41.52
CA TRP A 211 19.98 -7.77 41.12
C TRP A 211 20.59 -6.56 41.83
N ASP A 212 21.85 -6.62 42.16
CA ASP A 212 22.59 -5.48 42.71
C ASP A 212 22.57 -4.32 41.70
N ILE A 213 22.28 -3.12 42.20
CA ILE A 213 22.28 -1.90 41.41
C ILE A 213 23.62 -1.22 41.54
N ALA A 214 24.30 -1.00 40.42
CA ALA A 214 25.53 -0.22 40.33
C ALA A 214 25.35 0.99 39.41
N THR A 215 26.07 2.05 39.63
CA THR A 215 26.15 3.17 38.71
C THR A 215 27.20 2.89 37.62
N LEU A 216 27.11 3.61 36.49
CA LEU A 216 28.17 3.50 35.48
C LEU A 216 29.53 3.93 36.03
N GLU A 217 29.53 4.87 36.98
CA GLU A 217 30.77 5.33 37.67
C GLU A 217 31.43 4.21 38.51
N ASP A 218 30.62 3.29 39.05
CA ASP A 218 31.11 2.14 39.82
C ASP A 218 31.77 1.07 38.91
N LEU A 219 31.40 1.06 37.62
CA LEU A 219 31.82 0.03 36.64
C LEU A 219 32.93 0.50 35.71
N GLU A 220 33.11 1.81 35.56
CA GLU A 220 34.06 2.42 34.63
C GLU A 220 35.24 3.05 35.39
N THR A 221 36.45 2.88 34.84
CA THR A 221 37.67 3.50 35.37
C THR A 221 37.93 4.89 34.79
N ASP A 222 37.37 5.19 33.62
CA ASP A 222 37.59 6.46 32.93
C ASP A 222 36.45 6.78 31.92
N PHE A 223 35.92 8.02 31.98
CA PHE A 223 34.99 8.54 30.98
C PHE A 223 35.77 9.43 30.00
N ILE A 224 35.97 8.94 28.78
CA ILE A 224 36.64 9.69 27.73
C ILE A 224 35.64 10.33 26.79
N TYR A 225 35.67 11.66 26.73
CA TYR A 225 34.88 12.40 25.74
C TYR A 225 35.56 12.37 24.37
N GLY A 226 34.77 12.25 23.32
CA GLY A 226 35.24 12.43 21.95
C GLY A 226 35.75 13.86 21.70
N THR A 227 36.53 14.03 20.64
CA THR A 227 37.01 15.35 20.24
C THR A 227 35.90 16.24 19.66
N SER A 228 35.87 17.51 20.07
CA SER A 228 35.03 18.55 19.50
C SER A 228 35.71 19.30 18.32
N GLN A 229 36.84 18.79 17.82
CA GLN A 229 37.56 19.42 16.71
C GLN A 229 36.75 19.32 15.42
N LYS A 230 36.77 20.40 14.61
CA LYS A 230 36.14 20.42 13.28
C LYS A 230 36.79 19.37 12.38
N CYS A 231 35.94 18.49 11.82
CA CYS A 231 36.36 17.59 10.75
C CYS A 231 36.60 18.42 9.47
N PHE A 232 37.72 18.18 8.81
CA PHE A 232 38.06 18.77 7.51
C PHE A 232 37.88 17.68 6.43
N SER A 233 37.41 18.09 5.26
CA SER A 233 37.24 17.18 4.11
C SER A 233 38.58 16.76 3.46
N GLU A 234 39.68 17.40 3.82
CA GLU A 234 41.04 17.02 3.38
C GLU A 234 41.88 16.55 4.60
N PRO A 235 42.73 15.52 4.42
CA PRO A 235 43.58 15.02 5.50
C PRO A 235 44.63 16.11 5.83
N LYS A 236 44.34 16.95 6.81
CA LYS A 236 45.41 17.69 7.50
C LYS A 236 46.01 16.73 8.49
N GLY A 237 47.31 16.42 8.28
CA GLY A 237 48.04 15.52 9.16
C GLY A 237 47.85 15.88 10.62
N LEU A 238 47.82 14.85 11.47
CA LEU A 238 47.87 15.01 12.90
C LEU A 238 49.16 15.76 13.29
N PRO A 239 49.11 16.65 14.28
CA PRO A 239 50.28 17.36 14.74
C PRO A 239 51.34 16.40 15.26
#